data_ae5e4e05b571d127965eb9d225704ca0
#
_entry.id   ae5e4e05b571d127965eb9d225704ca0
#
_cell.length_a   1.000
_cell.length_b   1.000
_cell.length_c   1.000
_cell.angle_alpha   90.00
_cell.angle_beta   90.00
_cell.angle_gamma   90.00
#
_symmetry.space_group_name_H-M   'P 1'
#
loop_
_entity.id
_entity.type
_entity.pdbx_description
1 polymer ?
#
loop_
_entity_poly.entity_id
_entity_poly.type
_entity_poly.pdbx_seq_one_letter_code
_entity_poly.pdbx_strand_id
1 'polypeptide(L)'
;MIPLSHFKIDFKKLKEIDKLMLFSMIALMIFGIINIYLASMAEFGTLFLKRQSMWFIVCLVALYFVVAIDYTLLKSYTPLFYWGSILLLIVTMFIGTDINGARGWIRLGPLSFQPAELAKIATIMMLGKTLEEMNGTINEVKNFFTMAFYAVIPAIFIVIQPDMGMTMVLFFMVVGIFFIAGLDIKILGGGLLSLVVAIVIVWNSGLIQPYQKTRITSFMNPESDSSESGYQLRQSLISIGNGGVLGLQGNAITKENSVGYAAQYVPEVQTDFIFASIAEQWGFLGACFLLLLYGILISRMIAIARTAKDQFGSIICVGLVAYFLFALLQNIGMTIGLMPITGITLPLISYGGTSLLTTVMSIGLILNVGMRRKKIYF
;
A
#
# COMPACT_ATOMS: atom_id res chain seq x y z
N MET A 1 -29.53 7.86 -17.94
CA MET A 1 -28.90 6.74 -18.68
C MET A 1 -27.69 7.29 -19.42
N ILE A 2 -26.47 6.84 -19.05
CA ILE A 2 -25.24 7.24 -19.76
C ILE A 2 -25.20 6.43 -21.05
N PRO A 3 -25.03 7.05 -22.21
CA PRO A 3 -25.00 6.30 -23.49
C PRO A 3 -23.81 5.34 -23.53
N LEU A 4 -24.07 4.11 -23.97
CA LEU A 4 -23.07 3.04 -24.14
C LEU A 4 -21.83 3.43 -24.99
N SER A 5 -21.91 4.57 -25.71
CA SER A 5 -20.82 5.14 -26.48
C SER A 5 -19.60 5.55 -25.63
N HIS A 6 -19.73 5.76 -24.32
CA HIS A 6 -18.63 6.08 -23.43
C HIS A 6 -17.77 4.88 -23.01
N PHE A 7 -18.22 3.65 -23.26
CA PHE A 7 -17.43 2.43 -23.07
C PHE A 7 -16.53 2.07 -24.24
N LYS A 8 -16.40 2.94 -25.27
CA LYS A 8 -15.47 2.68 -26.37
C LYS A 8 -14.03 2.74 -25.85
N ILE A 9 -13.37 1.59 -25.87
CA ILE A 9 -11.93 1.47 -25.64
C ILE A 9 -11.21 2.23 -26.76
N ASP A 10 -10.58 3.33 -26.42
CA ASP A 10 -9.79 4.12 -27.37
C ASP A 10 -8.37 3.58 -27.44
N PHE A 11 -8.14 2.60 -28.32
CA PHE A 11 -6.82 1.99 -28.53
C PHE A 11 -5.72 2.98 -28.92
N LYS A 12 -6.08 4.17 -29.45
CA LYS A 12 -5.11 5.21 -29.77
C LYS A 12 -4.51 5.83 -28.50
N LYS A 13 -5.31 5.93 -27.41
CA LYS A 13 -4.83 6.44 -26.12
C LYS A 13 -3.90 5.48 -25.41
N LEU A 14 -3.99 4.17 -25.63
CA LEU A 14 -3.05 3.18 -25.08
C LEU A 14 -1.60 3.42 -25.51
N LYS A 15 -1.37 4.08 -26.65
CA LYS A 15 -0.02 4.46 -27.11
C LYS A 15 0.61 5.56 -26.25
N GLU A 16 -0.20 6.31 -25.49
CA GLU A 16 0.23 7.42 -24.63
C GLU A 16 0.50 6.99 -23.19
N ILE A 17 0.46 5.68 -22.92
CA ILE A 17 0.76 5.13 -21.60
C ILE A 17 2.19 5.49 -21.17
N ASP A 18 2.39 5.81 -19.91
CA ASP A 18 3.72 6.07 -19.36
C ASP A 18 4.51 4.76 -19.30
N LYS A 19 5.36 4.55 -20.32
CA LYS A 19 6.11 3.31 -20.50
C LYS A 19 7.10 3.05 -19.36
N LEU A 20 7.68 4.12 -18.78
CA LEU A 20 8.66 3.98 -17.71
C LEU A 20 7.99 3.57 -16.41
N MET A 21 6.80 4.11 -16.12
CA MET A 21 5.97 3.71 -15.00
C MET A 21 5.51 2.26 -15.14
N LEU A 22 5.02 1.86 -16.32
CA LEU A 22 4.61 0.49 -16.59
C LEU A 22 5.78 -0.50 -16.46
N PHE A 23 6.94 -0.14 -17.01
CA PHE A 23 8.15 -0.96 -16.91
C PHE A 23 8.60 -1.14 -15.45
N SER A 24 8.67 -0.06 -14.66
CA SER A 24 9.07 -0.15 -13.25
C SER A 24 8.09 -0.98 -12.41
N MET A 25 6.79 -0.88 -12.67
CA MET A 25 5.77 -1.73 -12.04
C MET A 25 5.98 -3.21 -12.37
N ILE A 26 6.15 -3.56 -13.64
CA ILE A 26 6.35 -4.95 -14.08
C ILE A 26 7.68 -5.49 -13.53
N ALA A 27 8.75 -4.70 -13.56
CA ALA A 27 10.05 -5.07 -13.01
C ALA A 27 9.96 -5.36 -11.50
N LEU A 28 9.26 -4.51 -10.72
CA LEU A 28 9.00 -4.77 -9.30
C LEU A 28 8.22 -6.05 -9.09
N MET A 29 7.15 -6.29 -9.85
CA MET A 29 6.34 -7.52 -9.71
C MET A 29 7.17 -8.78 -10.01
N ILE A 30 7.99 -8.77 -11.07
CA ILE A 30 8.87 -9.90 -11.42
C ILE A 30 9.92 -10.09 -10.32
N PHE A 31 10.55 -9.02 -9.85
CA PHE A 31 11.50 -9.08 -8.74
C PHE A 31 10.85 -9.62 -7.46
N GLY A 32 9.59 -9.23 -7.18
CA GLY A 32 8.79 -9.78 -6.09
C GLY A 32 8.56 -11.28 -6.22
N ILE A 33 8.17 -11.79 -7.40
CA ILE A 33 7.96 -13.22 -7.64
C ILE A 33 9.23 -14.01 -7.38
N ILE A 34 10.39 -13.53 -7.85
CA ILE A 34 11.68 -14.18 -7.63
C ILE A 34 12.01 -14.26 -6.14
N ASN A 35 11.83 -13.13 -5.42
CA ASN A 35 12.17 -13.08 -3.99
C ASN A 35 11.18 -13.85 -3.11
N ILE A 36 9.90 -13.89 -3.45
CA ILE A 36 8.92 -14.76 -2.77
C ILE A 36 9.31 -16.22 -2.93
N TYR A 37 9.76 -16.63 -4.12
CA TYR A 37 10.24 -17.99 -4.32
C TYR A 37 11.46 -18.30 -3.45
N LEU A 38 12.48 -17.42 -3.45
CA LEU A 38 13.69 -17.61 -2.63
C LEU A 38 13.39 -17.60 -1.14
N ALA A 39 12.43 -16.79 -0.69
CA ALA A 39 12.02 -16.70 0.71
C ALA A 39 11.21 -17.92 1.19
N SER A 40 10.49 -18.61 0.29
CA SER A 40 9.53 -19.65 0.67
C SER A 40 9.86 -21.04 0.17
N MET A 41 10.89 -21.21 -0.65
CA MET A 41 11.19 -22.50 -1.30
C MET A 41 11.54 -23.62 -0.31
N ALA A 42 12.15 -23.29 0.82
CA ALA A 42 12.58 -24.26 1.82
C ALA A 42 11.41 -24.98 2.51
N GLU A 43 10.34 -24.24 2.80
CA GLU A 43 9.19 -24.75 3.54
C GLU A 43 8.03 -25.15 2.61
N PHE A 44 7.79 -24.38 1.56
CA PHE A 44 6.59 -24.51 0.70
C PHE A 44 6.91 -24.89 -0.75
N GLY A 45 8.18 -25.12 -1.09
CA GLY A 45 8.61 -25.45 -2.45
C GLY A 45 8.16 -24.40 -3.47
N THR A 46 7.46 -24.83 -4.52
CA THR A 46 6.99 -23.93 -5.60
C THR A 46 5.58 -23.38 -5.40
N LEU A 47 4.95 -23.59 -4.24
CA LEU A 47 3.55 -23.24 -4.01
C LEU A 47 3.30 -21.71 -4.15
N PHE A 48 4.09 -20.90 -3.44
CA PHE A 48 3.95 -19.44 -3.48
C PHE A 48 4.37 -18.86 -4.84
N LEU A 49 5.38 -19.43 -5.49
CA LEU A 49 5.75 -19.07 -6.86
C LEU A 49 4.57 -19.22 -7.82
N LYS A 50 3.91 -20.38 -7.81
CA LYS A 50 2.75 -20.66 -8.68
C LYS A 50 1.59 -19.71 -8.39
N ARG A 51 1.26 -19.51 -7.11
CA ARG A 51 0.17 -18.60 -6.70
C ARG A 51 0.46 -17.14 -7.09
N GLN A 52 1.67 -16.64 -6.83
CA GLN A 52 2.03 -15.26 -7.15
C GLN A 52 2.09 -15.04 -8.67
N SER A 53 2.59 -16.01 -9.44
CA SER A 53 2.58 -15.96 -10.91
C SER A 53 1.15 -15.95 -11.49
N MET A 54 0.24 -16.72 -10.91
CA MET A 54 -1.19 -16.65 -11.28
C MET A 54 -1.76 -15.25 -10.99
N TRP A 55 -1.49 -14.69 -9.81
CA TRP A 55 -1.94 -13.34 -9.46
C TRP A 55 -1.31 -12.28 -10.37
N PHE A 56 -0.07 -12.44 -10.78
CA PHE A 56 0.58 -11.56 -11.77
C PHE A 56 -0.23 -11.48 -13.07
N ILE A 57 -0.66 -12.63 -13.61
CA ILE A 57 -1.48 -12.67 -14.84
C ILE A 57 -2.84 -12.00 -14.59
N VAL A 58 -3.52 -12.32 -13.49
CA VAL A 58 -4.80 -11.69 -13.12
C VAL A 58 -4.66 -10.17 -13.01
N CYS A 59 -3.57 -9.69 -12.39
CA CYS A 59 -3.29 -8.27 -12.25
C CYS A 59 -3.06 -7.58 -13.61
N LEU A 60 -2.38 -8.23 -14.57
CA LEU A 60 -2.21 -7.66 -15.91
C LEU A 60 -3.55 -7.55 -16.65
N VAL A 61 -4.43 -8.54 -16.51
CA VAL A 61 -5.78 -8.48 -17.07
C VAL A 61 -6.59 -7.36 -16.41
N ALA A 62 -6.56 -7.25 -15.07
CA ALA A 62 -7.24 -6.18 -14.35
C ALA A 62 -6.70 -4.79 -14.74
N LEU A 63 -5.37 -4.65 -14.86
CA LEU A 63 -4.71 -3.43 -15.33
C LEU A 63 -5.26 -2.99 -16.69
N TYR A 64 -5.38 -3.93 -17.65
CA TYR A 64 -5.93 -3.64 -18.95
C TYR A 64 -7.34 -3.03 -18.86
N PHE A 65 -8.23 -3.62 -18.07
CA PHE A 65 -9.58 -3.09 -17.89
C PHE A 65 -9.59 -1.70 -17.21
N VAL A 66 -8.79 -1.51 -16.17
CA VAL A 66 -8.70 -0.21 -15.47
C VAL A 66 -8.18 0.88 -16.40
N VAL A 67 -7.19 0.58 -17.24
CA VAL A 67 -6.60 1.54 -18.19
C VAL A 67 -7.54 1.83 -19.36
N ALA A 68 -8.34 0.84 -19.78
CA ALA A 68 -9.27 0.96 -20.91
C ALA A 68 -10.49 1.86 -20.59
N ILE A 69 -10.99 1.81 -19.36
CA ILE A 69 -12.16 2.60 -18.91
C ILE A 69 -11.71 4.03 -18.58
N ASP A 70 -12.44 5.06 -19.04
CA ASP A 70 -12.11 6.44 -18.73
C ASP A 70 -12.31 6.75 -17.23
N TYR A 71 -11.24 7.26 -16.56
CA TYR A 71 -11.33 7.58 -15.13
C TYR A 71 -12.38 8.66 -14.82
N THR A 72 -12.75 9.50 -15.79
CA THR A 72 -13.81 10.49 -15.62
C THR A 72 -15.20 9.86 -15.44
N LEU A 73 -15.41 8.67 -16.01
CA LEU A 73 -16.60 7.88 -15.73
C LEU A 73 -16.63 7.38 -14.29
N LEU A 74 -15.46 6.95 -13.77
CA LEU A 74 -15.34 6.50 -12.39
C LEU A 74 -15.73 7.60 -11.39
N LYS A 75 -15.51 8.87 -11.73
CA LYS A 75 -15.93 10.01 -10.92
C LYS A 75 -17.45 9.99 -10.62
N SER A 76 -18.27 9.69 -11.62
CA SER A 76 -19.73 9.61 -11.46
C SER A 76 -20.17 8.48 -10.53
N TYR A 77 -19.43 7.36 -10.55
CA TYR A 77 -19.70 6.18 -9.72
C TYR A 77 -18.96 6.19 -8.39
N THR A 78 -18.12 7.19 -8.11
CA THR A 78 -17.35 7.29 -6.87
C THR A 78 -18.20 7.15 -5.60
N PRO A 79 -19.39 7.80 -5.46
CA PRO A 79 -20.22 7.60 -4.26
C PRO A 79 -20.67 6.14 -4.08
N LEU A 80 -20.98 5.45 -5.17
CA LEU A 80 -21.36 4.02 -5.12
C LEU A 80 -20.19 3.16 -4.67
N PHE A 81 -18.98 3.39 -5.20
CA PHE A 81 -17.77 2.68 -4.76
C PHE A 81 -17.44 2.97 -3.30
N TYR A 82 -17.56 4.23 -2.88
CA TYR A 82 -17.29 4.64 -1.51
C TYR A 82 -18.26 3.98 -0.52
N TRP A 83 -19.55 4.14 -0.67
CA TRP A 83 -20.54 3.54 0.22
C TRP A 83 -20.56 2.01 0.14
N GLY A 84 -20.31 1.46 -1.05
CA GLY A 84 -20.12 0.01 -1.23
C GLY A 84 -18.92 -0.51 -0.45
N SER A 85 -17.80 0.20 -0.44
CA SER A 85 -16.63 -0.19 0.37
C SER A 85 -16.89 -0.08 1.88
N ILE A 86 -17.62 0.93 2.32
CA ILE A 86 -18.04 1.06 3.73
C ILE A 86 -18.95 -0.11 4.13
N LEU A 87 -19.92 -0.47 3.27
CA LEU A 87 -20.78 -1.64 3.50
C LEU A 87 -19.95 -2.93 3.63
N LEU A 88 -18.94 -3.11 2.77
CA LEU A 88 -18.02 -4.25 2.86
C LEU A 88 -17.21 -4.24 4.17
N LEU A 89 -16.74 -3.07 4.64
CA LEU A 89 -16.10 -2.97 5.95
C LEU A 89 -17.03 -3.37 7.09
N ILE A 90 -18.30 -2.93 7.05
CA ILE A 90 -19.31 -3.32 8.04
C ILE A 90 -19.56 -4.83 7.99
N VAL A 91 -19.76 -5.40 6.81
CA VAL A 91 -19.98 -6.85 6.63
C VAL A 91 -18.78 -7.65 7.18
N THR A 92 -17.55 -7.17 6.98
CA THR A 92 -16.34 -7.82 7.48
C THR A 92 -16.32 -7.93 9.02
N MET A 93 -16.92 -6.98 9.74
CA MET A 93 -17.00 -7.06 11.21
C MET A 93 -17.79 -8.28 11.70
N PHE A 94 -18.77 -8.77 10.87
CA PHE A 94 -19.61 -9.90 11.23
C PHE A 94 -19.09 -11.24 10.70
N ILE A 95 -18.60 -11.28 9.46
CA ILE A 95 -18.16 -12.52 8.80
C ILE A 95 -16.64 -12.63 8.63
N GLY A 96 -15.88 -11.59 9.03
CA GLY A 96 -14.43 -11.55 8.90
C GLY A 96 -13.72 -12.62 9.73
N THR A 97 -12.65 -13.18 9.15
CA THR A 97 -11.73 -14.08 9.86
C THR A 97 -10.68 -13.26 10.57
N ASP A 98 -10.33 -13.71 11.78
CA ASP A 98 -9.22 -13.14 12.54
C ASP A 98 -7.90 -13.67 11.98
N ILE A 99 -7.02 -12.74 11.60
CA ILE A 99 -5.65 -13.05 11.16
C ILE A 99 -4.72 -12.12 11.91
N ASN A 100 -3.85 -12.68 12.72
CA ASN A 100 -2.88 -11.93 13.53
C ASN A 100 -3.51 -10.83 14.42
N GLY A 101 -4.70 -11.08 14.96
CA GLY A 101 -5.44 -10.18 15.83
C GLY A 101 -6.31 -9.14 15.13
N ALA A 102 -6.34 -9.11 13.79
CA ALA A 102 -7.19 -8.20 13.01
C ALA A 102 -8.32 -8.97 12.29
N ARG A 103 -9.56 -8.54 12.49
CA ARG A 103 -10.75 -9.07 11.80
C ARG A 103 -11.02 -8.35 10.48
N GLY A 104 -10.00 -8.23 9.63
CA GLY A 104 -10.06 -7.46 8.39
C GLY A 104 -10.24 -8.27 7.12
N TRP A 105 -10.34 -9.61 7.18
CA TRP A 105 -10.27 -10.48 6.02
C TRP A 105 -11.53 -11.30 5.81
N ILE A 106 -12.03 -11.34 4.57
CA ILE A 106 -13.11 -12.23 4.13
C ILE A 106 -12.47 -13.39 3.36
N ARG A 107 -12.67 -14.63 3.82
CA ARG A 107 -12.20 -15.82 3.12
C ARG A 107 -13.28 -16.35 2.16
N LEU A 108 -12.93 -16.43 0.88
CA LEU A 108 -13.75 -17.02 -0.19
C LEU A 108 -13.03 -18.26 -0.73
N GLY A 109 -13.14 -19.37 -0.01
CA GLY A 109 -12.37 -20.59 -0.30
C GLY A 109 -10.87 -20.36 -0.15
N PRO A 110 -10.04 -20.60 -1.21
CA PRO A 110 -8.59 -20.39 -1.15
C PRO A 110 -8.16 -18.92 -1.26
N LEU A 111 -9.11 -18.03 -1.54
CA LEU A 111 -8.88 -16.60 -1.70
C LEU A 111 -9.20 -15.86 -0.41
N SER A 112 -8.32 -14.97 0.01
CA SER A 112 -8.57 -14.01 1.08
C SER A 112 -8.64 -12.60 0.50
N PHE A 113 -9.66 -11.86 0.88
CA PHE A 113 -9.94 -10.51 0.43
C PHE A 113 -10.01 -9.56 1.62
N GLN A 114 -9.30 -8.44 1.54
CA GLN A 114 -9.30 -7.40 2.58
C GLN A 114 -10.08 -6.18 2.08
N PRO A 115 -11.31 -5.94 2.57
CA PRO A 115 -12.12 -4.81 2.16
C PRO A 115 -11.48 -3.44 2.41
N ALA A 116 -10.60 -3.31 3.41
CA ALA A 116 -9.87 -2.10 3.69
C ALA A 116 -8.98 -1.65 2.51
N GLU A 117 -8.48 -2.59 1.71
CA GLU A 117 -7.74 -2.30 0.48
C GLU A 117 -8.58 -1.56 -0.57
N LEU A 118 -9.86 -1.95 -0.74
CA LEU A 118 -10.78 -1.22 -1.62
C LEU A 118 -11.23 0.10 -1.00
N ALA A 119 -11.49 0.13 0.31
CA ALA A 119 -11.91 1.33 1.01
C ALA A 119 -10.86 2.44 0.90
N LYS A 120 -9.57 2.12 0.94
CA LYS A 120 -8.46 3.03 0.68
C LYS A 120 -8.62 3.75 -0.67
N ILE A 121 -8.80 3.00 -1.75
CA ILE A 121 -8.94 3.57 -3.10
C ILE A 121 -10.24 4.39 -3.22
N ALA A 122 -11.34 3.85 -2.71
CA ALA A 122 -12.64 4.52 -2.73
C ALA A 122 -12.61 5.85 -1.95
N THR A 123 -11.88 5.90 -0.82
CA THR A 123 -11.67 7.13 -0.03
C THR A 123 -10.89 8.17 -0.81
N ILE A 124 -9.79 7.80 -1.46
CA ILE A 124 -9.02 8.71 -2.33
C ILE A 124 -9.93 9.30 -3.41
N MET A 125 -10.69 8.46 -4.10
CA MET A 125 -11.60 8.89 -5.15
C MET A 125 -12.68 9.83 -4.59
N MET A 126 -13.26 9.53 -3.42
CA MET A 126 -14.30 10.36 -2.81
C MET A 126 -13.76 11.72 -2.39
N LEU A 127 -12.57 11.76 -1.78
CA LEU A 127 -11.92 13.03 -1.41
C LEU A 127 -11.57 13.85 -2.66
N GLY A 128 -11.06 13.21 -3.73
CA GLY A 128 -10.75 13.89 -4.98
C GLY A 128 -12.00 14.48 -5.65
N LYS A 129 -13.10 13.73 -5.69
CA LYS A 129 -14.38 14.21 -6.22
C LYS A 129 -14.93 15.37 -5.40
N THR A 130 -14.95 15.22 -4.08
CA THR A 130 -15.47 16.24 -3.16
C THR A 130 -14.68 17.56 -3.27
N LEU A 131 -13.34 17.48 -3.33
CA LEU A 131 -12.48 18.65 -3.47
C LEU A 131 -12.71 19.38 -4.80
N GLU A 132 -12.90 18.65 -5.90
CA GLU A 132 -13.21 19.26 -7.19
C GLU A 132 -14.59 19.91 -7.20
N GLU A 133 -15.62 19.31 -6.58
CA GLU A 133 -16.96 19.90 -6.44
C GLU A 133 -16.97 21.19 -5.59
N MET A 134 -16.00 21.32 -4.68
CA MET A 134 -15.77 22.52 -3.86
C MET A 134 -14.83 23.53 -4.52
N ASN A 135 -14.45 23.35 -5.79
CA ASN A 135 -13.49 24.19 -6.50
C ASN A 135 -12.17 24.41 -5.75
N GLY A 136 -11.74 23.42 -4.94
CA GLY A 136 -10.49 23.46 -4.18
C GLY A 136 -10.54 24.29 -2.89
N THR A 137 -11.67 24.82 -2.46
CA THR A 137 -11.79 25.71 -1.26
C THR A 137 -11.85 24.89 0.04
N ILE A 138 -10.81 24.11 0.34
CA ILE A 138 -10.77 23.22 1.52
C ILE A 138 -10.75 24.00 2.86
N ASN A 139 -10.26 25.25 2.87
CA ASN A 139 -10.12 26.06 4.10
C ASN A 139 -11.44 26.64 4.61
N GLU A 140 -12.52 26.58 3.84
CA GLU A 140 -13.84 26.89 4.33
C GLU A 140 -14.28 25.83 5.36
N VAL A 141 -14.79 26.26 6.50
CA VAL A 141 -15.16 25.39 7.63
C VAL A 141 -16.09 24.25 7.19
N LYS A 142 -17.11 24.54 6.38
CA LYS A 142 -18.04 23.54 5.85
C LYS A 142 -17.32 22.51 4.98
N ASN A 143 -16.43 22.96 4.10
CA ASN A 143 -15.71 22.12 3.15
C ASN A 143 -14.70 21.21 3.88
N PHE A 144 -13.98 21.77 4.86
CA PHE A 144 -13.09 21.00 5.72
C PHE A 144 -13.83 19.85 6.44
N PHE A 145 -14.95 20.17 7.11
CA PHE A 145 -15.72 19.15 7.82
C PHE A 145 -16.32 18.11 6.87
N THR A 146 -16.70 18.47 5.65
CA THR A 146 -17.19 17.52 4.65
C THR A 146 -16.08 16.58 4.20
N MET A 147 -14.87 17.09 3.94
CA MET A 147 -13.71 16.27 3.60
C MET A 147 -13.29 15.36 4.76
N ALA A 148 -13.26 15.90 5.98
CA ALA A 148 -12.97 15.15 7.20
C ALA A 148 -13.99 14.02 7.43
N PHE A 149 -15.28 14.28 7.22
CA PHE A 149 -16.35 13.28 7.31
C PHE A 149 -16.07 12.06 6.41
N TYR A 150 -15.77 12.29 5.12
CA TYR A 150 -15.46 11.19 4.20
C TYR A 150 -14.13 10.49 4.52
N ALA A 151 -13.18 11.15 5.16
CA ALA A 151 -11.94 10.52 5.59
C ALA A 151 -12.11 9.69 6.87
N VAL A 152 -12.91 10.18 7.84
CA VAL A 152 -13.05 9.57 9.17
C VAL A 152 -13.95 8.32 9.15
N ILE A 153 -14.99 8.26 8.32
CA ILE A 153 -15.90 7.10 8.28
C ILE A 153 -15.14 5.78 8.05
N PRO A 154 -14.36 5.60 6.96
CA PRO A 154 -13.62 4.35 6.77
C PRO A 154 -12.58 4.11 7.87
N ALA A 155 -11.95 5.18 8.40
CA ALA A 155 -10.98 5.07 9.48
C ALA A 155 -11.60 4.46 10.75
N ILE A 156 -12.82 4.88 11.13
CA ILE A 156 -13.52 4.32 12.30
C ILE A 156 -13.71 2.81 12.14
N PHE A 157 -14.19 2.33 11.00
CA PHE A 157 -14.42 0.90 10.80
C PHE A 157 -13.11 0.10 10.78
N ILE A 158 -12.02 0.64 10.21
CA ILE A 158 -10.71 -0.01 10.19
C ILE A 158 -10.11 -0.07 11.60
N VAL A 159 -10.26 1.00 12.40
CA VAL A 159 -9.82 1.01 13.81
C VAL A 159 -10.58 0.00 14.66
N ILE A 160 -11.91 -0.14 14.45
CA ILE A 160 -12.72 -1.14 15.17
C ILE A 160 -12.32 -2.58 14.77
N GLN A 161 -11.78 -2.81 13.57
CA GLN A 161 -11.25 -4.10 13.12
C GLN A 161 -9.82 -4.41 13.61
N PRO A 162 -9.31 -3.73 14.60
CA PRO A 162 -7.97 -3.41 15.10
C PRO A 162 -6.82 -3.57 14.06
N ASP A 163 -7.03 -3.09 12.85
CA ASP A 163 -5.99 -3.08 11.80
C ASP A 163 -5.15 -1.79 11.88
N MET A 164 -4.08 -1.84 12.68
CA MET A 164 -3.19 -0.69 12.87
C MET A 164 -2.47 -0.30 11.56
N GLY A 165 -2.07 -1.28 10.77
CA GLY A 165 -1.36 -1.05 9.51
C GLY A 165 -2.19 -0.22 8.54
N MET A 166 -3.42 -0.68 8.25
CA MET A 166 -4.33 0.02 7.34
C MET A 166 -4.80 1.36 7.90
N THR A 167 -4.95 1.49 9.22
CA THR A 167 -5.27 2.78 9.87
C THR A 167 -4.17 3.81 9.60
N MET A 168 -2.90 3.44 9.77
CA MET A 168 -1.76 4.32 9.49
C MET A 168 -1.68 4.67 8.00
N VAL A 169 -1.85 3.70 7.10
CA VAL A 169 -1.89 3.94 5.66
C VAL A 169 -2.95 4.99 5.32
N LEU A 170 -4.19 4.79 5.78
CA LEU A 170 -5.30 5.71 5.50
C LEU A 170 -5.01 7.11 6.06
N PHE A 171 -4.48 7.19 7.28
CA PHE A 171 -4.12 8.45 7.93
C PHE A 171 -3.09 9.24 7.09
N PHE A 172 -1.94 8.63 6.77
CA PHE A 172 -0.90 9.33 6.00
C PHE A 172 -1.36 9.72 4.59
N MET A 173 -2.19 8.89 3.97
CA MET A 173 -2.81 9.17 2.69
C MET A 173 -3.73 10.39 2.75
N VAL A 174 -4.59 10.50 3.78
CA VAL A 174 -5.49 11.63 3.99
C VAL A 174 -4.70 12.91 4.29
N VAL A 175 -3.69 12.83 5.16
CA VAL A 175 -2.78 13.96 5.45
C VAL A 175 -2.11 14.45 4.17
N GLY A 176 -1.60 13.54 3.33
CA GLY A 176 -1.00 13.90 2.04
C GLY A 176 -1.98 14.61 1.10
N ILE A 177 -3.23 14.12 1.03
CA ILE A 177 -4.28 14.76 0.23
C ILE A 177 -4.60 16.15 0.77
N PHE A 178 -4.81 16.32 2.08
CA PHE A 178 -5.15 17.60 2.71
C PHE A 178 -4.03 18.62 2.53
N PHE A 179 -2.77 18.19 2.67
CA PHE A 179 -1.61 19.04 2.44
C PHE A 179 -1.56 19.57 0.99
N ILE A 180 -1.73 18.70 0.00
CA ILE A 180 -1.70 19.12 -1.42
C ILE A 180 -2.98 19.85 -1.83
N ALA A 181 -4.11 19.58 -1.18
CA ALA A 181 -5.34 20.33 -1.36
C ALA A 181 -5.24 21.81 -0.88
N GLY A 182 -4.14 22.17 -0.18
CA GLY A 182 -3.89 23.52 0.29
C GLY A 182 -4.56 23.85 1.63
N LEU A 183 -4.78 22.84 2.49
CA LEU A 183 -5.23 23.06 3.86
C LEU A 183 -4.22 23.91 4.62
N ASP A 184 -4.68 24.92 5.36
CA ASP A 184 -3.81 25.78 6.17
C ASP A 184 -2.93 24.92 7.09
N ILE A 185 -1.61 25.19 7.03
CA ILE A 185 -0.60 24.44 7.79
C ILE A 185 -0.86 24.51 9.30
N LYS A 186 -1.51 25.56 9.79
CA LYS A 186 -1.89 25.70 11.21
C LYS A 186 -3.01 24.74 11.57
N ILE A 187 -4.00 24.54 10.67
CA ILE A 187 -5.09 23.59 10.87
C ILE A 187 -4.52 22.16 10.82
N LEU A 188 -3.66 21.90 9.83
CA LEU A 188 -3.01 20.60 9.68
C LEU A 188 -2.15 20.29 10.91
N GLY A 189 -1.29 21.21 11.34
CA GLY A 189 -0.46 21.08 12.52
C GLY A 189 -1.24 20.91 13.83
N GLY A 190 -2.31 21.69 13.99
CA GLY A 190 -3.24 21.57 15.11
C GLY A 190 -3.95 20.21 15.14
N GLY A 191 -4.38 19.71 13.97
CA GLY A 191 -4.95 18.36 13.81
C GLY A 191 -3.97 17.25 14.18
N LEU A 192 -2.72 17.36 13.72
CA LEU A 192 -1.67 16.40 14.09
C LEU A 192 -1.37 16.44 15.59
N LEU A 193 -1.27 17.61 16.18
CA LEU A 193 -1.05 17.75 17.62
C LEU A 193 -2.22 17.17 18.43
N SER A 194 -3.46 17.43 18.02
CA SER A 194 -4.65 16.87 18.69
C SER A 194 -4.69 15.35 18.59
N LEU A 195 -4.24 14.78 17.47
CA LEU A 195 -4.11 13.33 17.30
C LEU A 195 -3.06 12.74 18.26
N VAL A 196 -1.89 13.39 18.40
CA VAL A 196 -0.86 12.94 19.36
C VAL A 196 -1.43 12.95 20.79
N VAL A 197 -2.14 14.02 21.17
CA VAL A 197 -2.80 14.10 22.49
C VAL A 197 -3.84 12.99 22.65
N ALA A 198 -4.66 12.74 21.63
CA ALA A 198 -5.65 11.66 21.64
C ALA A 198 -4.99 10.28 21.80
N ILE A 199 -3.88 10.02 21.08
CA ILE A 199 -3.11 8.76 21.23
C ILE A 199 -2.60 8.60 22.65
N VAL A 200 -2.04 9.66 23.27
CA VAL A 200 -1.57 9.61 24.67
C VAL A 200 -2.72 9.31 25.65
N ILE A 201 -3.89 9.92 25.44
CA ILE A 201 -5.07 9.66 26.27
C ILE A 201 -5.52 8.20 26.10
N VAL A 202 -5.65 7.71 24.86
CA VAL A 202 -6.08 6.33 24.56
C VAL A 202 -5.07 5.31 25.07
N TRP A 203 -3.77 5.62 25.01
CA TRP A 203 -2.71 4.77 25.58
C TRP A 203 -2.89 4.52 27.08
N ASN A 204 -3.28 5.55 27.83
CA ASN A 204 -3.47 5.48 29.26
C ASN A 204 -4.87 5.01 29.68
N SER A 205 -5.85 4.98 28.79
CA SER A 205 -7.24 4.63 29.07
C SER A 205 -7.51 3.12 29.23
N GLY A 206 -6.54 2.27 28.83
CA GLY A 206 -6.73 0.80 28.80
C GLY A 206 -7.52 0.28 27.61
N LEU A 207 -7.90 1.15 26.64
CA LEU A 207 -8.65 0.76 25.45
C LEU A 207 -7.80 0.03 24.40
N ILE A 208 -6.46 0.19 24.46
CA ILE A 208 -5.54 -0.47 23.53
C ILE A 208 -5.37 -1.92 23.94
N GLN A 209 -5.50 -2.83 22.98
CA GLN A 209 -5.33 -4.26 23.21
C GLN A 209 -3.88 -4.61 23.58
N PRO A 210 -3.66 -5.62 24.44
CA PRO A 210 -2.30 -5.98 24.89
C PRO A 210 -1.32 -6.21 23.75
N TYR A 211 -1.70 -6.93 22.69
CA TYR A 211 -0.83 -7.21 21.55
C TYR A 211 -0.38 -5.94 20.81
N GLN A 212 -1.23 -4.90 20.72
CA GLN A 212 -0.89 -3.62 20.11
C GLN A 212 0.14 -2.86 20.95
N LYS A 213 -0.01 -2.90 22.28
CA LYS A 213 0.99 -2.35 23.22
C LYS A 213 2.32 -3.08 23.09
N THR A 214 2.30 -4.41 23.02
CA THR A 214 3.50 -5.23 22.84
C THR A 214 4.27 -4.83 21.58
N ARG A 215 3.62 -4.62 20.44
CA ARG A 215 4.30 -4.19 19.19
C ARG A 215 5.07 -2.87 19.36
N ILE A 216 4.55 -1.92 20.12
CA ILE A 216 5.21 -0.63 20.39
C ILE A 216 6.32 -0.79 21.44
N THR A 217 6.07 -1.54 22.51
CA THR A 217 7.07 -1.76 23.56
C THR A 217 8.23 -2.62 23.07
N SER A 218 7.98 -3.64 22.26
CA SER A 218 9.01 -4.47 21.64
C SER A 218 9.86 -3.69 20.62
N PHE A 219 9.28 -2.69 19.96
CA PHE A 219 10.05 -1.76 19.12
C PHE A 219 11.02 -0.91 19.96
N MET A 220 10.59 -0.42 21.14
CA MET A 220 11.44 0.38 22.02
C MET A 220 12.51 -0.45 22.74
N ASN A 221 12.19 -1.70 23.06
CA ASN A 221 13.10 -2.64 23.74
C ASN A 221 12.92 -4.06 23.17
N PRO A 222 13.57 -4.38 22.04
CA PRO A 222 13.44 -5.69 21.38
C PRO A 222 13.91 -6.88 22.24
N GLU A 223 14.76 -6.63 23.23
CA GLU A 223 15.27 -7.69 24.12
C GLU A 223 14.24 -8.16 25.15
N SER A 224 13.26 -7.33 25.46
CA SER A 224 12.20 -7.66 26.43
C SER A 224 11.16 -8.64 25.88
N ASP A 225 11.06 -8.77 24.55
CA ASP A 225 10.13 -9.68 23.87
C ASP A 225 10.89 -10.74 23.07
N SER A 226 11.00 -11.94 23.67
CA SER A 226 11.70 -13.05 23.06
C SER A 226 10.81 -13.95 22.17
N SER A 227 9.48 -13.73 22.18
CA SER A 227 8.53 -14.70 21.63
C SER A 227 7.80 -14.25 20.36
N GLU A 228 7.63 -12.93 20.12
CA GLU A 228 6.85 -12.43 18.99
C GLU A 228 7.60 -11.34 18.20
N SER A 229 7.17 -10.08 18.35
CA SER A 229 7.65 -8.96 17.56
C SER A 229 9.14 -8.69 17.73
N GLY A 230 9.67 -8.82 18.94
CA GLY A 230 11.10 -8.68 19.22
C GLY A 230 11.94 -9.80 18.58
N TYR A 231 11.42 -11.04 18.56
CA TYR A 231 12.06 -12.14 17.86
C TYR A 231 12.11 -11.88 16.33
N GLN A 232 10.97 -11.52 15.73
CA GLN A 232 10.88 -11.22 14.29
C GLN A 232 11.87 -10.13 13.88
N LEU A 233 11.95 -9.04 14.64
CA LEU A 233 12.88 -7.93 14.36
C LEU A 233 14.35 -8.39 14.44
N ARG A 234 14.71 -9.13 15.48
CA ARG A 234 16.10 -9.62 15.62
C ARG A 234 16.50 -10.55 14.47
N GLN A 235 15.65 -11.49 14.08
CA GLN A 235 15.91 -12.39 12.97
C GLN A 235 16.02 -11.64 11.63
N SER A 236 15.18 -10.60 11.45
CA SER A 236 15.25 -9.71 10.29
C SER A 236 16.60 -8.99 10.22
N LEU A 237 17.06 -8.38 11.33
CA LEU A 237 18.35 -7.67 11.37
C LEU A 237 19.55 -8.60 11.14
N ILE A 238 19.53 -9.83 11.68
CA ILE A 238 20.57 -10.84 11.42
C ILE A 238 20.59 -11.19 9.93
N SER A 239 19.40 -11.42 9.33
CA SER A 239 19.29 -11.74 7.91
C SER A 239 19.85 -10.64 7.02
N ILE A 240 19.48 -9.39 7.28
CA ILE A 240 19.99 -8.21 6.55
C ILE A 240 21.51 -8.10 6.68
N GLY A 241 22.04 -8.32 7.90
CA GLY A 241 23.48 -8.29 8.18
C GLY A 241 24.26 -9.37 7.41
N ASN A 242 23.68 -10.58 7.30
CA ASN A 242 24.28 -11.69 6.55
C ASN A 242 24.41 -11.40 5.05
N GLY A 243 23.56 -10.55 4.49
CA GLY A 243 23.61 -10.20 3.07
C GLY A 243 24.86 -9.40 2.66
N GLY A 244 25.43 -8.62 3.55
CA GLY A 244 26.58 -7.77 3.23
C GLY A 244 26.34 -6.89 1.99
N VAL A 245 27.37 -6.72 1.15
CA VAL A 245 27.29 -5.85 -0.04
C VAL A 245 26.66 -6.58 -1.22
N LEU A 246 27.05 -7.82 -1.49
CA LEU A 246 26.70 -8.57 -2.71
C LEU A 246 25.58 -9.59 -2.52
N GLY A 247 25.20 -9.88 -1.28
CA GLY A 247 24.23 -10.91 -0.94
C GLY A 247 24.76 -12.33 -1.08
N LEU A 248 23.93 -13.30 -0.67
CA LEU A 248 24.24 -14.73 -0.82
C LEU A 248 24.39 -15.14 -2.29
N GLN A 249 23.62 -14.56 -3.18
CA GLN A 249 23.65 -14.83 -4.63
C GLN A 249 24.93 -14.33 -5.29
N GLY A 250 25.54 -13.26 -4.78
CA GLY A 250 26.80 -12.72 -5.30
C GLY A 250 28.06 -13.35 -4.74
N ASN A 251 27.98 -14.07 -3.61
CA ASN A 251 29.13 -14.72 -2.98
C ASN A 251 29.29 -16.16 -3.48
N ALA A 252 30.31 -16.41 -4.32
CA ALA A 252 30.60 -17.73 -4.87
C ALA A 252 30.91 -18.81 -3.81
N ILE A 253 31.27 -18.40 -2.58
CA ILE A 253 31.68 -19.27 -1.47
C ILE A 253 30.47 -19.94 -0.79
N THR A 254 29.27 -19.38 -0.89
CA THR A 254 28.06 -19.84 -0.17
C THR A 254 27.09 -20.66 -1.01
N LYS A 255 27.47 -21.04 -2.24
CA LYS A 255 26.58 -21.75 -3.18
C LYS A 255 26.13 -23.17 -2.71
N GLU A 256 26.75 -23.75 -1.71
CA GLU A 256 26.37 -25.10 -1.22
C GLU A 256 25.14 -25.13 -0.32
N ASN A 257 24.72 -23.97 0.29
CA ASN A 257 23.51 -23.85 1.09
C ASN A 257 22.64 -22.70 0.58
N SER A 258 21.86 -22.95 -0.45
CA SER A 258 21.03 -21.97 -1.16
C SER A 258 19.81 -21.44 -0.38
N VAL A 259 19.56 -21.93 0.84
CA VAL A 259 18.45 -21.48 1.69
C VAL A 259 18.94 -20.41 2.63
N GLY A 260 18.45 -19.16 2.44
CA GLY A 260 18.83 -18.03 3.29
C GLY A 260 18.36 -18.19 4.74
N TYR A 261 19.03 -17.51 5.66
CA TYR A 261 18.66 -17.46 7.08
C TYR A 261 17.25 -16.90 7.28
N ALA A 262 16.89 -15.84 6.50
CA ALA A 262 15.56 -15.27 6.54
C ALA A 262 14.45 -16.30 6.28
N ALA A 263 14.64 -17.15 5.27
CA ALA A 263 13.69 -18.20 4.90
C ALA A 263 13.48 -19.27 5.98
N GLN A 264 14.44 -19.41 6.90
CA GLN A 264 14.40 -20.43 7.96
C GLN A 264 13.90 -19.88 9.30
N TYR A 265 14.24 -18.64 9.62
CA TYR A 265 14.09 -18.08 10.97
C TYR A 265 13.21 -16.83 11.06
N VAL A 266 12.89 -16.16 9.95
CA VAL A 266 12.02 -14.99 9.97
C VAL A 266 10.58 -15.41 9.69
N PRO A 267 9.67 -15.35 10.69
CA PRO A 267 8.25 -15.58 10.44
C PRO A 267 7.69 -14.58 9.43
N GLU A 268 6.72 -15.01 8.63
CA GLU A 268 6.04 -14.17 7.62
C GLU A 268 7.02 -13.47 6.65
N VAL A 269 8.15 -14.13 6.34
CA VAL A 269 9.20 -13.58 5.48
C VAL A 269 8.69 -13.27 4.06
N GLN A 270 7.73 -14.03 3.54
CA GLN A 270 7.16 -13.85 2.19
C GLN A 270 6.16 -12.68 2.11
N THR A 271 5.65 -12.19 3.25
CA THR A 271 4.66 -11.12 3.36
C THR A 271 5.29 -9.84 3.90
N ASP A 272 5.38 -9.72 5.21
CA ASP A 272 5.71 -8.48 5.91
C ASP A 272 7.22 -8.21 5.97
N PHE A 273 8.04 -9.28 6.02
CA PHE A 273 9.49 -9.20 6.16
C PHE A 273 10.25 -9.53 4.87
N ILE A 274 9.60 -9.39 3.70
CA ILE A 274 10.22 -9.73 2.41
C ILE A 274 11.50 -8.92 2.14
N PHE A 275 11.60 -7.68 2.63
CA PHE A 275 12.79 -6.86 2.48
C PHE A 275 14.02 -7.48 3.17
N ALA A 276 13.85 -8.16 4.31
CA ALA A 276 14.94 -8.87 4.97
C ALA A 276 15.52 -9.98 4.08
N SER A 277 14.65 -10.77 3.43
CA SER A 277 15.07 -11.78 2.46
C SER A 277 15.76 -11.17 1.23
N ILE A 278 15.24 -10.05 0.70
CA ILE A 278 15.87 -9.34 -0.43
C ILE A 278 17.27 -8.87 -0.06
N ALA A 279 17.42 -8.22 1.11
CA ALA A 279 18.70 -7.72 1.57
C ALA A 279 19.70 -8.86 1.84
N GLU A 280 19.24 -10.00 2.34
CA GLU A 280 20.08 -11.18 2.51
C GLU A 280 20.51 -11.80 1.18
N GLN A 281 19.57 -12.00 0.25
CA GLN A 281 19.84 -12.70 -1.02
C GLN A 281 20.68 -11.86 -1.98
N TRP A 282 20.41 -10.55 -2.07
CA TRP A 282 21.01 -9.63 -3.06
C TRP A 282 21.93 -8.59 -2.44
N GLY A 283 22.05 -8.56 -1.11
CA GLY A 283 22.88 -7.62 -0.37
C GLY A 283 22.44 -6.17 -0.48
N PHE A 284 23.33 -5.28 -0.11
CA PHE A 284 23.11 -3.82 -0.19
C PHE A 284 22.80 -3.36 -1.62
N LEU A 285 23.45 -3.95 -2.64
CA LEU A 285 23.22 -3.58 -4.04
C LEU A 285 21.80 -3.95 -4.50
N GLY A 286 21.27 -5.10 -4.07
CA GLY A 286 19.89 -5.48 -4.36
C GLY A 286 18.87 -4.58 -3.67
N ALA A 287 19.14 -4.17 -2.44
CA ALA A 287 18.31 -3.20 -1.74
C ALA A 287 18.30 -1.84 -2.46
N CYS A 288 19.47 -1.34 -2.90
CA CYS A 288 19.57 -0.12 -3.69
C CYS A 288 18.84 -0.24 -5.04
N PHE A 289 18.93 -1.37 -5.73
CA PHE A 289 18.20 -1.62 -6.96
C PHE A 289 16.68 -1.57 -6.76
N LEU A 290 16.19 -2.20 -5.69
CA LEU A 290 14.78 -2.14 -5.30
C LEU A 290 14.32 -0.69 -5.07
N LEU A 291 15.07 0.07 -4.28
CA LEU A 291 14.78 1.49 -4.00
C LEU A 291 14.83 2.35 -5.26
N LEU A 292 15.73 2.07 -6.19
CA LEU A 292 15.80 2.74 -7.49
C LEU A 292 14.52 2.51 -8.30
N LEU A 293 14.03 1.27 -8.38
CA LEU A 293 12.79 0.96 -9.09
C LEU A 293 11.58 1.68 -8.48
N TYR A 294 11.47 1.72 -7.15
CA TYR A 294 10.43 2.49 -6.47
C TYR A 294 10.61 4.00 -6.68
N GLY A 295 11.83 4.51 -6.67
CA GLY A 295 12.14 5.91 -6.96
C GLY A 295 11.68 6.31 -8.36
N ILE A 296 11.92 5.46 -9.36
CA ILE A 296 11.41 5.65 -10.73
C ILE A 296 9.88 5.64 -10.73
N LEU A 297 9.26 4.62 -10.16
CA LEU A 297 7.80 4.49 -10.10
C LEU A 297 7.15 5.73 -9.48
N ILE A 298 7.57 6.12 -8.29
CA ILE A 298 7.00 7.25 -7.54
C ILE A 298 7.26 8.58 -8.26
N SER A 299 8.43 8.78 -8.84
CA SER A 299 8.74 9.99 -9.61
C SER A 299 7.81 10.15 -10.82
N ARG A 300 7.48 9.04 -11.51
CA ARG A 300 6.51 9.05 -12.62
C ARG A 300 5.10 9.31 -12.14
N MET A 301 4.68 8.73 -11.00
CA MET A 301 3.38 9.01 -10.38
C MET A 301 3.24 10.50 -10.05
N ILE A 302 4.27 11.13 -9.46
CA ILE A 302 4.29 12.58 -9.15
C ILE A 302 4.24 13.41 -10.44
N ALA A 303 4.96 13.03 -11.48
CA ALA A 303 4.93 13.71 -12.76
C ALA A 303 3.53 13.69 -13.39
N ILE A 304 2.81 12.57 -13.31
CA ILE A 304 1.43 12.44 -13.77
C ILE A 304 0.49 13.29 -12.91
N ALA A 305 0.65 13.29 -11.58
CA ALA A 305 -0.16 14.12 -10.68
C ALA A 305 -0.10 15.62 -11.05
N ARG A 306 1.11 16.12 -11.36
CA ARG A 306 1.34 17.53 -11.76
C ARG A 306 0.73 17.90 -13.11
N THR A 307 0.59 16.93 -14.02
CA THR A 307 0.09 17.15 -15.38
C THR A 307 -1.34 16.66 -15.58
N ALA A 308 -2.03 16.26 -14.52
CA ALA A 308 -3.40 15.80 -14.57
C ALA A 308 -4.33 16.86 -15.16
N LYS A 309 -5.36 16.39 -15.90
CA LYS A 309 -6.31 17.25 -16.61
C LYS A 309 -7.21 18.05 -15.65
N ASP A 310 -7.57 17.42 -14.52
CA ASP A 310 -8.54 17.91 -13.54
C ASP A 310 -8.05 17.64 -12.11
N GLN A 311 -8.73 18.26 -11.15
CA GLN A 311 -8.38 18.14 -9.74
C GLN A 311 -8.66 16.73 -9.21
N PHE A 312 -9.71 16.07 -9.67
CA PHE A 312 -10.02 14.70 -9.31
C PHE A 312 -8.87 13.75 -9.64
N GLY A 313 -8.37 13.77 -10.89
CA GLY A 313 -7.23 12.95 -11.32
C GLY A 313 -5.94 13.29 -10.57
N SER A 314 -5.68 14.58 -10.29
CA SER A 314 -4.52 15.01 -9.51
C SER A 314 -4.56 14.44 -8.09
N ILE A 315 -5.68 14.54 -7.40
CA ILE A 315 -5.84 14.04 -6.02
C ILE A 315 -5.77 12.52 -5.95
N ILE A 316 -6.32 11.80 -6.93
CA ILE A 316 -6.11 10.34 -7.03
C ILE A 316 -4.62 10.01 -7.05
N CYS A 317 -3.86 10.67 -7.92
CA CYS A 317 -2.42 10.42 -8.02
C CYS A 317 -1.69 10.77 -6.70
N VAL A 318 -2.02 11.91 -6.08
CA VAL A 318 -1.41 12.36 -4.81
C VAL A 318 -1.70 11.38 -3.66
N GLY A 319 -2.96 10.96 -3.50
CA GLY A 319 -3.33 10.00 -2.48
C GLY A 319 -2.60 8.66 -2.63
N LEU A 320 -2.47 8.19 -3.87
CA LEU A 320 -1.74 6.96 -4.16
C LEU A 320 -0.23 7.11 -3.97
N VAL A 321 0.37 8.27 -4.32
CA VAL A 321 1.77 8.57 -4.00
C VAL A 321 2.01 8.54 -2.49
N ALA A 322 1.14 9.18 -1.71
CA ALA A 322 1.24 9.18 -0.25
C ALA A 322 1.14 7.74 0.32
N TYR A 323 0.22 6.92 -0.22
CA TYR A 323 0.12 5.50 0.12
C TYR A 323 1.43 4.75 -0.15
N PHE A 324 1.97 4.85 -1.38
CA PHE A 324 3.19 4.13 -1.77
C PHE A 324 4.39 4.56 -0.92
N LEU A 325 4.56 5.88 -0.70
CA LEU A 325 5.64 6.40 0.15
C LEU A 325 5.54 5.87 1.57
N PHE A 326 4.34 5.93 2.16
CA PHE A 326 4.17 5.45 3.53
C PHE A 326 4.37 3.94 3.63
N ALA A 327 3.75 3.14 2.74
CA ALA A 327 3.88 1.69 2.76
C ALA A 327 5.35 1.24 2.57
N LEU A 328 6.09 1.90 1.66
CA LEU A 328 7.52 1.65 1.45
C LEU A 328 8.34 1.96 2.70
N LEU A 329 8.18 3.17 3.26
CA LEU A 329 8.91 3.60 4.45
C LEU A 329 8.58 2.71 5.66
N GLN A 330 7.31 2.38 5.85
CA GLN A 330 6.86 1.56 6.97
C GLN A 330 7.38 0.12 6.86
N ASN A 331 7.25 -0.53 5.69
CA ASN A 331 7.71 -1.91 5.52
C ASN A 331 9.23 -2.03 5.67
N ILE A 332 10.00 -1.20 4.97
CA ILE A 332 11.46 -1.20 5.10
C ILE A 332 11.86 -0.76 6.51
N GLY A 333 11.25 0.31 7.04
CA GLY A 333 11.55 0.83 8.37
C GLY A 333 11.34 -0.19 9.49
N MET A 334 10.28 -0.99 9.43
CA MET A 334 10.06 -2.03 10.45
C MET A 334 11.05 -3.20 10.32
N THR A 335 11.47 -3.56 9.11
CA THR A 335 12.44 -4.66 8.91
C THR A 335 13.85 -4.30 9.37
N ILE A 336 14.22 -3.01 9.30
CA ILE A 336 15.52 -2.49 9.79
C ILE A 336 15.46 -1.89 11.20
N GLY A 337 14.32 -2.01 11.89
CA GLY A 337 14.16 -1.57 13.28
C GLY A 337 14.00 -0.06 13.48
N LEU A 338 13.62 0.70 12.45
CA LEU A 338 13.36 2.15 12.55
C LEU A 338 11.88 2.47 12.81
N MET A 339 10.99 1.51 12.63
CA MET A 339 9.54 1.66 12.84
C MET A 339 8.96 0.42 13.52
N PRO A 340 7.84 0.55 14.27
CA PRO A 340 7.18 -0.59 14.89
C PRO A 340 6.61 -1.54 13.83
N ILE A 341 6.49 -2.83 14.16
CA ILE A 341 5.94 -3.86 13.27
C ILE A 341 4.42 -3.66 13.17
N THR A 342 3.95 -3.37 11.96
CA THR A 342 2.53 -3.08 11.67
C THR A 342 1.88 -4.10 10.76
N GLY A 343 2.64 -4.99 10.13
CA GLY A 343 2.12 -5.97 9.18
C GLY A 343 1.74 -5.35 7.82
N ILE A 344 2.31 -4.20 7.45
CA ILE A 344 2.09 -3.60 6.13
C ILE A 344 3.00 -4.28 5.11
N THR A 345 2.40 -4.81 4.06
CA THR A 345 3.12 -5.45 2.96
C THR A 345 3.85 -4.43 2.09
N LEU A 346 4.98 -4.84 1.49
CA LEU A 346 5.72 -4.04 0.52
C LEU A 346 5.01 -4.06 -0.83
N PRO A 347 4.45 -2.94 -1.33
CA PRO A 347 3.60 -2.91 -2.52
C PRO A 347 4.30 -3.50 -3.75
N LEU A 348 3.64 -4.35 -4.53
CA LEU A 348 4.14 -5.06 -5.72
C LEU A 348 5.16 -6.18 -5.45
N ILE A 349 5.78 -6.23 -4.29
CA ILE A 349 6.85 -7.18 -3.94
C ILE A 349 6.33 -8.31 -3.05
N SER A 350 5.69 -7.96 -1.92
CA SER A 350 5.21 -8.93 -0.95
C SER A 350 4.18 -9.90 -1.53
N TYR A 351 4.13 -11.11 -0.97
CA TYR A 351 3.06 -12.05 -1.26
C TYR A 351 1.73 -11.53 -0.71
N GLY A 352 0.72 -11.54 -1.58
CA GLY A 352 -0.63 -11.12 -1.20
C GLY A 352 -1.48 -10.85 -2.44
N GLY A 353 -2.33 -11.81 -2.84
CA GLY A 353 -3.06 -11.72 -4.11
C GLY A 353 -3.94 -10.50 -4.22
N THR A 354 -4.77 -10.21 -3.19
CA THR A 354 -5.69 -9.07 -3.21
C THR A 354 -4.98 -7.74 -3.03
N SER A 355 -3.93 -7.67 -2.20
CA SER A 355 -3.10 -6.48 -2.05
C SER A 355 -2.35 -6.15 -3.34
N LEU A 356 -1.80 -7.17 -4.03
CA LEU A 356 -1.18 -7.00 -5.33
C LEU A 356 -2.18 -6.47 -6.36
N LEU A 357 -3.39 -7.06 -6.41
CA LEU A 357 -4.44 -6.67 -7.34
C LEU A 357 -4.85 -5.20 -7.12
N THR A 358 -5.16 -4.80 -5.88
CA THR A 358 -5.56 -3.42 -5.57
C THR A 358 -4.43 -2.43 -5.81
N THR A 359 -3.19 -2.82 -5.57
CA THR A 359 -2.00 -2.01 -5.87
C THR A 359 -1.83 -1.80 -7.37
N VAL A 360 -1.95 -2.86 -8.18
CA VAL A 360 -1.87 -2.76 -9.64
C VAL A 360 -3.05 -1.96 -10.22
N MET A 361 -4.26 -2.14 -9.69
CA MET A 361 -5.42 -1.31 -10.08
C MET A 361 -5.19 0.17 -9.73
N SER A 362 -4.57 0.47 -8.60
CA SER A 362 -4.19 1.83 -8.19
C SER A 362 -3.21 2.47 -9.19
N ILE A 363 -2.17 1.72 -9.58
CA ILE A 363 -1.23 2.17 -10.62
C ILE A 363 -1.94 2.33 -11.96
N GLY A 364 -2.86 1.42 -12.28
CA GLY A 364 -3.71 1.51 -13.47
C GLY A 364 -4.54 2.79 -13.52
N LEU A 365 -5.08 3.24 -12.38
CA LEU A 365 -5.78 4.53 -12.28
C LEU A 365 -4.85 5.71 -12.58
N ILE A 366 -3.62 5.70 -12.06
CA ILE A 366 -2.65 6.76 -12.34
C ILE A 366 -2.25 6.75 -13.84
N LEU A 367 -1.99 5.58 -14.41
CA LEU A 367 -1.71 5.46 -15.85
C LEU A 367 -2.88 5.98 -16.69
N ASN A 368 -4.10 5.71 -16.27
CA ASN A 368 -5.33 6.18 -16.89
C ASN A 368 -5.43 7.72 -16.87
N VAL A 369 -5.14 8.35 -15.71
CA VAL A 369 -5.04 9.81 -15.60
C VAL A 369 -3.94 10.36 -16.52
N GLY A 370 -2.77 9.71 -16.52
CA GLY A 370 -1.61 10.13 -17.33
C GLY A 370 -1.88 10.10 -18.83
N MET A 371 -2.62 9.10 -19.34
CA MET A 371 -2.98 9.00 -20.76
C MET A 371 -3.96 10.09 -21.21
N ARG A 372 -4.69 10.70 -20.29
CA ARG A 372 -5.73 11.71 -20.57
C ARG A 372 -5.34 13.11 -20.13
N ARG A 373 -4.05 13.34 -19.81
CA ARG A 373 -3.49 14.65 -19.45
C ARG A 373 -3.69 15.69 -20.57
N LYS A 374 -3.67 16.97 -20.21
CA LYS A 374 -3.66 18.05 -21.20
C LYS A 374 -2.38 17.96 -22.03
N LYS A 375 -2.51 17.87 -23.36
CA LYS A 375 -1.36 18.03 -24.25
C LYS A 375 -1.07 19.53 -24.32
N ILE A 376 0.11 19.93 -23.83
CA ILE A 376 0.62 21.27 -24.11
C ILE A 376 1.32 21.15 -25.47
N TYR A 377 0.68 21.71 -26.50
CA TYR A 377 1.33 21.93 -27.79
C TYR A 377 2.13 23.22 -27.66
N PHE A 378 3.45 23.14 -27.72
CA PHE A 378 4.33 24.29 -27.90
C PHE A 378 4.43 24.61 -29.39
#